data_fd6887af8e47c9de5973f05ce6304c17
#
_entry.id   fd6887af8e47c9de5973f05ce6304c17
#
_cell.length_a   1.000
_cell.length_b   1.000
_cell.length_c   1.000
_cell.angle_alpha   90.00
_cell.angle_beta   90.00
_cell.angle_gamma   90.00
#
_symmetry.space_group_name_H-M   'P 1'
#
loop_
_entity.id
_entity.type
_entity.pdbx_description
1 polymer ?
#
loop_
_entity_poly.entity_id
_entity_poly.type
_entity_poly.pdbx_seq_one_letter_code
_entity_poly.pdbx_strand_id
1 'polypeptide(L)'
;MPEKKYDTPLVQKLGIKPGCRLLIVNEPEGFRSLLVGLPEDVETEFDRELADVIVFFSTDAADVKRQVPRLKKKLVAGGGLWVSWPKKTSGVETDVTFEVVQPAGLATGLVDNKICAIDATWTGLRFVYRKEGATKHTKDTK
;
A
#
# COMPACT_ATOMS: atom_id res chain seq x y z
N MET A 1 2.29 30.11 -1.35
CA MET A 1 3.39 29.28 -0.97
C MET A 1 3.58 28.13 -1.90
N PRO A 2 4.66 28.16 -2.58
CA PRO A 2 4.92 27.11 -3.54
C PRO A 2 5.00 25.73 -2.92
N GLU A 3 5.46 25.65 -1.70
CA GLU A 3 5.63 24.35 -1.09
C GLU A 3 4.32 23.63 -0.87
N LYS A 4 3.23 24.37 -0.91
CA LYS A 4 1.93 23.73 -0.75
C LYS A 4 1.61 22.75 -1.85
N LYS A 5 2.19 22.96 -3.00
CA LYS A 5 1.95 22.07 -4.12
C LYS A 5 2.41 20.66 -3.82
N TYR A 6 3.41 20.55 -2.98
CA TYR A 6 4.00 19.25 -2.71
C TYR A 6 3.31 18.51 -1.59
N ASP A 7 2.33 19.15 -0.98
CA ASP A 7 1.64 18.55 0.13
C ASP A 7 0.38 17.86 -0.34
N THR A 8 0.55 16.88 -1.22
CA THR A 8 -0.57 16.08 -1.64
C THR A 8 -1.16 15.38 -0.43
N PRO A 9 -2.47 15.48 -0.21
CA PRO A 9 -3.06 14.82 0.93
C PRO A 9 -2.82 13.32 0.90
N LEU A 10 -2.63 12.74 2.07
CA LEU A 10 -2.33 11.31 2.16
C LEU A 10 -3.43 10.47 1.53
N VAL A 11 -4.69 10.84 1.74
CA VAL A 11 -5.81 10.13 1.14
C VAL A 11 -5.62 10.02 -0.38
N GLN A 12 -5.20 11.12 -1.00
CA GLN A 12 -5.00 11.13 -2.44
C GLN A 12 -3.78 10.31 -2.83
N LYS A 13 -2.70 10.41 -2.07
CA LYS A 13 -1.50 9.62 -2.37
C LYS A 13 -1.78 8.14 -2.34
N LEU A 14 -2.60 7.71 -1.41
CA LEU A 14 -2.91 6.29 -1.25
C LEU A 14 -3.93 5.81 -2.27
N GLY A 15 -4.56 6.71 -2.99
CA GLY A 15 -5.54 6.32 -3.99
C GLY A 15 -6.90 6.02 -3.43
N ILE A 16 -7.24 6.58 -2.28
CA ILE A 16 -8.53 6.35 -1.65
C ILE A 16 -9.56 7.25 -2.31
N LYS A 17 -10.54 6.64 -2.94
CA LYS A 17 -11.57 7.35 -3.70
C LYS A 17 -12.93 7.15 -3.06
N PRO A 18 -13.92 7.99 -3.43
CA PRO A 18 -15.26 7.82 -2.87
C PRO A 18 -15.79 6.42 -3.13
N GLY A 19 -16.42 5.85 -2.13
CA GLY A 19 -17.06 4.55 -2.25
C GLY A 19 -16.15 3.36 -2.21
N CYS A 20 -14.83 3.56 -2.04
CA CYS A 20 -13.93 2.43 -2.04
C CYS A 20 -13.92 1.72 -0.69
N ARG A 21 -13.42 0.50 -0.69
CA ARG A 21 -13.19 -0.25 0.55
C ARG A 21 -11.74 -0.16 0.91
N LEU A 22 -11.47 0.32 2.11
CA LEU A 22 -10.12 0.55 2.62
C LEU A 22 -9.85 -0.41 3.77
N LEU A 23 -8.88 -1.29 3.60
CA LEU A 23 -8.48 -2.23 4.64
C LEU A 23 -7.14 -1.77 5.22
N ILE A 24 -7.12 -1.56 6.53
CA ILE A 24 -5.89 -1.15 7.22
C ILE A 24 -5.48 -2.30 8.12
N VAL A 25 -4.26 -2.79 7.95
CA VAL A 25 -3.76 -3.94 8.70
C VAL A 25 -2.59 -3.50 9.56
N ASN A 26 -2.63 -3.84 10.85
CA ASN A 26 -1.61 -3.45 11.83
C ASN A 26 -1.50 -1.94 11.93
N GLU A 27 -2.64 -1.29 12.05
CA GLU A 27 -2.72 0.17 12.02
C GLU A 27 -1.92 0.79 13.16
N PRO A 28 -0.96 1.69 12.85
CA PRO A 28 -0.24 2.39 13.92
C PRO A 28 -1.13 3.42 14.59
N GLU A 29 -0.82 3.71 15.83
CA GLU A 29 -1.56 4.71 16.55
C GLU A 29 -1.49 6.04 15.84
N GLY A 30 -2.64 6.70 15.71
CA GLY A 30 -2.70 8.02 15.08
C GLY A 30 -2.79 7.99 13.55
N PHE A 31 -2.72 6.82 12.93
CA PHE A 31 -2.73 6.78 11.47
C PHE A 31 -4.02 7.34 10.90
N ARG A 32 -5.16 6.99 11.48
CA ARG A 32 -6.44 7.46 10.94
C ARG A 32 -6.57 8.96 11.00
N SER A 33 -5.92 9.60 11.96
CA SER A 33 -5.94 11.05 12.04
C SER A 33 -5.27 11.70 10.86
N LEU A 34 -4.39 10.97 10.17
CA LEU A 34 -3.71 11.49 8.99
C LEU A 34 -4.58 11.47 7.76
N LEU A 35 -5.69 10.74 7.81
CA LEU A 35 -6.56 10.62 6.64
C LEU A 35 -7.57 11.74 6.60
N VAL A 36 -7.06 12.96 6.58
CA VAL A 36 -7.89 14.16 6.51
C VAL A 36 -8.51 14.24 5.14
N GLY A 37 -9.80 14.53 5.11
CA GLY A 37 -10.50 14.64 3.83
C GLY A 37 -10.90 13.29 3.27
N LEU A 38 -11.04 12.29 4.11
CA LEU A 38 -11.48 10.98 3.65
C LEU A 38 -12.84 11.13 2.97
N PRO A 39 -12.99 10.64 1.74
CA PRO A 39 -14.26 10.78 1.05
C PRO A 39 -15.39 10.07 1.78
N GLU A 40 -16.59 10.57 1.60
CA GLU A 40 -17.76 9.89 2.14
C GLU A 40 -17.91 8.56 1.44
N ASP A 41 -18.57 7.64 2.08
CA ASP A 41 -18.86 6.34 1.52
C ASP A 41 -17.64 5.42 1.44
N VAL A 42 -16.51 5.83 2.00
CA VAL A 42 -15.39 4.90 2.12
C VAL A 42 -15.69 3.92 3.25
N GLU A 43 -15.66 2.64 2.91
CA GLU A 43 -15.93 1.59 3.89
C GLU A 43 -14.63 1.11 4.49
N THR A 44 -14.54 1.12 5.80
CA THR A 44 -13.37 0.60 6.50
C THR A 44 -13.71 -0.64 7.32
N GLU A 45 -14.99 -0.99 7.38
CA GLU A 45 -15.41 -2.18 8.12
C GLU A 45 -16.27 -3.03 7.21
N PHE A 46 -15.73 -4.12 6.78
CA PHE A 46 -16.41 -5.06 5.90
C PHE A 46 -15.84 -6.43 6.19
N ASP A 47 -16.54 -7.46 5.74
CA ASP A 47 -16.19 -8.79 6.16
C ASP A 47 -15.56 -9.60 5.05
N ARG A 48 -16.27 -9.87 4.00
CA ARG A 48 -15.79 -10.78 2.97
C ARG A 48 -15.50 -10.12 1.64
N GLU A 49 -15.88 -8.88 1.51
CA GLU A 49 -15.67 -8.18 0.26
C GLU A 49 -14.18 -7.92 0.06
N LEU A 50 -13.80 -7.76 -1.20
CA LEU A 50 -12.43 -7.41 -1.51
C LEU A 50 -12.23 -5.93 -1.30
N ALA A 51 -10.99 -5.55 -1.01
CA ALA A 51 -10.65 -4.16 -0.75
C ALA A 51 -10.08 -3.52 -2.01
N ASP A 52 -10.37 -2.24 -2.17
CA ASP A 52 -9.80 -1.45 -3.26
C ASP A 52 -8.43 -0.93 -2.88
N VAL A 53 -8.23 -0.59 -1.61
CA VAL A 53 -6.96 -0.10 -1.10
C VAL A 53 -6.66 -0.84 0.19
N ILE A 54 -5.48 -1.43 0.28
CA ILE A 54 -5.02 -2.08 1.49
C ILE A 54 -3.76 -1.36 1.94
N VAL A 55 -3.72 -0.96 3.21
CA VAL A 55 -2.53 -0.34 3.79
C VAL A 55 -2.08 -1.23 4.93
N PHE A 56 -0.95 -1.86 4.77
CA PHE A 56 -0.40 -2.83 5.70
C PHE A 56 0.89 -2.28 6.30
N PHE A 57 1.00 -2.34 7.61
CA PHE A 57 2.17 -1.84 8.33
C PHE A 57 2.88 -2.99 9.00
N SER A 58 4.19 -3.02 8.93
CA SER A 58 4.95 -4.07 9.62
C SER A 58 6.36 -3.62 9.94
N THR A 59 6.86 -4.11 11.06
CA THR A 59 8.25 -3.92 11.46
C THR A 59 9.02 -5.25 11.43
N ASP A 60 8.40 -6.31 10.93
CA ASP A 60 8.93 -7.67 10.99
C ASP A 60 8.95 -8.26 9.59
N ALA A 61 10.13 -8.57 9.08
CA ALA A 61 10.27 -9.10 7.72
C ALA A 61 9.53 -10.41 7.54
N ALA A 62 9.53 -11.28 8.56
CA ALA A 62 8.81 -12.54 8.45
C ALA A 62 7.31 -12.31 8.32
N ASP A 63 6.80 -11.29 9.03
CA ASP A 63 5.40 -10.94 8.94
C ASP A 63 5.04 -10.44 7.54
N VAL A 64 5.93 -9.63 6.95
CA VAL A 64 5.72 -9.16 5.59
C VAL A 64 5.57 -10.33 4.63
N LYS A 65 6.49 -11.28 4.72
CA LYS A 65 6.49 -12.43 3.82
C LYS A 65 5.26 -13.31 3.99
N ARG A 66 4.76 -13.39 5.22
CA ARG A 66 3.59 -14.21 5.51
C ARG A 66 2.30 -13.52 5.07
N GLN A 67 2.21 -12.21 5.31
CA GLN A 67 0.96 -11.48 5.11
C GLN A 67 0.72 -11.06 3.66
N VAL A 68 1.77 -10.71 2.93
CA VAL A 68 1.58 -10.16 1.58
C VAL A 68 0.79 -11.11 0.68
N PRO A 69 1.10 -12.42 0.65
CA PRO A 69 0.28 -13.33 -0.18
C PRO A 69 -1.18 -13.38 0.27
N ARG A 70 -1.41 -13.29 1.57
CA ARG A 70 -2.77 -13.31 2.09
C ARG A 70 -3.53 -12.05 1.71
N LEU A 71 -2.86 -10.91 1.80
CA LEU A 71 -3.51 -9.64 1.50
C LEU A 71 -3.78 -9.51 0.01
N LYS A 72 -2.93 -10.09 -0.82
CA LYS A 72 -3.19 -10.09 -2.25
C LYS A 72 -4.55 -10.68 -2.55
N LYS A 73 -4.92 -11.76 -1.83
CA LYS A 73 -6.19 -12.42 -2.08
C LYS A 73 -7.38 -11.55 -1.70
N LYS A 74 -7.15 -10.52 -0.91
CA LYS A 74 -8.22 -9.62 -0.49
C LYS A 74 -8.29 -8.37 -1.34
N LEU A 75 -7.46 -8.26 -2.36
CA LEU A 75 -7.35 -7.06 -3.17
C LEU A 75 -8.12 -7.23 -4.47
N VAL A 76 -8.94 -6.22 -4.83
CA VAL A 76 -9.63 -6.25 -6.12
C VAL A 76 -8.60 -6.10 -7.23
N ALA A 77 -8.99 -6.54 -8.44
CA ALA A 77 -8.06 -6.56 -9.57
C ALA A 77 -7.48 -5.19 -9.87
N GLY A 78 -8.25 -4.14 -9.72
CA GLY A 78 -7.76 -2.79 -10.00
C GLY A 78 -7.27 -2.04 -8.79
N GLY A 79 -7.12 -2.72 -7.67
CA GLY A 79 -6.77 -2.05 -6.43
C GLY A 79 -5.29 -1.92 -6.18
N GLY A 80 -4.93 -1.39 -5.03
CA GLY A 80 -3.54 -1.22 -4.64
C GLY A 80 -3.28 -1.67 -3.22
N LEU A 81 -2.18 -2.38 -3.05
CA LEU A 81 -1.73 -2.85 -1.75
C LEU A 81 -0.48 -2.06 -1.38
N TRP A 82 -0.57 -1.31 -0.30
CA TRP A 82 0.56 -0.58 0.25
C TRP A 82 1.19 -1.40 1.34
N VAL A 83 2.44 -1.77 1.16
CA VAL A 83 3.21 -2.42 2.22
C VAL A 83 4.12 -1.36 2.81
N SER A 84 3.95 -1.07 4.09
CA SER A 84 4.59 0.06 4.74
C SER A 84 5.52 -0.40 5.84
N TRP A 85 6.67 0.28 5.93
CA TRP A 85 7.68 -0.05 6.93
C TRP A 85 8.29 1.23 7.46
N PRO A 86 8.93 1.17 8.65
CA PRO A 86 9.55 2.37 9.22
C PRO A 86 10.77 2.80 8.42
N LYS A 87 10.88 4.11 8.23
CA LYS A 87 12.08 4.67 7.60
C LYS A 87 13.27 4.48 8.52
N LYS A 88 14.45 4.38 7.93
CA LYS A 88 15.67 4.26 8.74
C LYS A 88 15.85 5.44 9.67
N THR A 89 15.45 6.62 9.21
CA THR A 89 15.63 7.83 10.00
C THR A 89 14.63 7.94 11.13
N SER A 90 13.64 7.06 11.19
CA SER A 90 12.61 7.14 12.22
C SER A 90 13.10 6.66 13.59
N GLY A 91 14.15 5.85 13.61
CA GLY A 91 14.63 5.28 14.85
C GLY A 91 13.85 4.06 15.31
N VAL A 92 12.81 3.67 14.61
CA VAL A 92 12.04 2.48 14.96
C VAL A 92 12.83 1.24 14.55
N GLU A 93 12.94 0.30 15.47
CA GLU A 93 13.67 -0.93 15.20
C GLU A 93 12.87 -1.82 14.25
N THR A 94 13.52 -2.29 13.19
CA THR A 94 12.85 -3.11 12.22
C THR A 94 13.87 -3.80 11.33
N ASP A 95 13.52 -4.97 10.83
CA ASP A 95 14.32 -5.61 9.79
C ASP A 95 13.62 -5.51 8.42
N VAL A 96 12.59 -4.69 8.31
CA VAL A 96 11.91 -4.49 7.04
C VAL A 96 12.56 -3.34 6.30
N THR A 97 12.93 -3.61 5.05
CA THR A 97 13.52 -2.62 4.17
C THR A 97 12.89 -2.77 2.81
N PHE A 98 13.23 -1.86 1.91
CA PHE A 98 12.76 -1.97 0.53
C PHE A 98 13.15 -3.33 -0.06
N GLU A 99 14.36 -3.78 0.26
CA GLU A 99 14.88 -5.04 -0.27
C GLU A 99 14.16 -6.26 0.28
N VAL A 100 13.43 -6.11 1.36
CA VAL A 100 12.57 -7.16 1.88
C VAL A 100 11.19 -7.07 1.23
N VAL A 101 10.66 -5.86 1.12
CA VAL A 101 9.28 -5.65 0.68
C VAL A 101 9.11 -5.94 -0.81
N GLN A 102 9.99 -5.40 -1.63
CA GLN A 102 9.81 -5.55 -3.07
C GLN A 102 9.80 -7.01 -3.51
N PRO A 103 10.78 -7.84 -3.12
CA PRO A 103 10.72 -9.23 -3.53
C PRO A 103 9.51 -9.97 -2.99
N ALA A 104 9.04 -9.62 -1.79
CA ALA A 104 7.88 -10.28 -1.22
C ALA A 104 6.64 -10.03 -2.08
N GLY A 105 6.46 -8.81 -2.55
CA GLY A 105 5.33 -8.51 -3.41
C GLY A 105 5.47 -9.14 -4.77
N LEU A 106 6.65 -9.05 -5.36
CA LEU A 106 6.88 -9.61 -6.69
C LEU A 106 6.69 -11.11 -6.70
N ALA A 107 7.01 -11.78 -5.60
CA ALA A 107 6.88 -13.23 -5.52
C ALA A 107 5.43 -13.69 -5.63
N THR A 108 4.48 -12.79 -5.34
CA THR A 108 3.07 -13.13 -5.46
C THR A 108 2.51 -12.88 -6.85
N GLY A 109 3.31 -12.30 -7.74
CA GLY A 109 2.84 -11.92 -9.06
C GLY A 109 2.41 -10.48 -9.17
N LEU A 110 2.35 -9.76 -8.07
CA LEU A 110 2.07 -8.33 -8.12
C LEU A 110 3.30 -7.58 -8.61
N VAL A 111 3.10 -6.35 -9.03
CA VAL A 111 4.20 -5.48 -9.43
C VAL A 111 4.08 -4.18 -8.65
N ASP A 112 5.22 -3.60 -8.31
CA ASP A 112 5.22 -2.32 -7.60
C ASP A 112 5.21 -1.19 -8.61
N ASN A 113 4.51 -0.11 -8.26
CA ASN A 113 4.41 1.01 -9.18
C ASN A 113 4.57 2.38 -8.53
N LYS A 114 4.70 2.44 -7.22
CA LYS A 114 4.80 3.74 -6.58
C LYS A 114 5.35 3.57 -5.17
N ILE A 115 6.20 4.49 -4.76
CA ILE A 115 6.67 4.54 -3.38
C ILE A 115 6.39 5.95 -2.86
N CYS A 116 5.95 6.05 -1.62
CA CYS A 116 5.75 7.37 -1.03
C CYS A 116 5.87 7.31 0.47
N ALA A 117 6.23 8.46 1.04
CA ALA A 117 6.24 8.62 2.49
C ALA A 117 4.81 8.72 2.97
N ILE A 118 4.48 7.97 4.01
CA ILE A 118 3.16 8.05 4.63
C ILE A 118 3.15 9.13 5.68
N ASP A 119 4.20 9.15 6.52
CA ASP A 119 4.37 10.23 7.49
C ASP A 119 5.85 10.29 7.84
N ALA A 120 6.17 10.89 8.97
CA ALA A 120 7.56 11.04 9.38
C ALA A 120 8.21 9.70 9.69
N THR A 121 7.40 8.72 10.05
CA THR A 121 7.93 7.41 10.47
C THR A 121 7.85 6.36 9.36
N TRP A 122 6.75 6.34 8.61
CA TRP A 122 6.46 5.23 7.71
C TRP A 122 6.60 5.61 6.25
N THR A 123 7.07 4.66 5.46
CA THR A 123 7.08 4.76 4.01
C THR A 123 6.40 3.52 3.44
N GLY A 124 5.82 3.64 2.25
CA GLY A 124 5.08 2.52 1.67
C GLY A 124 5.39 2.31 0.21
N LEU A 125 5.34 1.05 -0.21
CA LEU A 125 5.50 0.66 -1.60
C LEU A 125 4.18 0.07 -2.06
N ARG A 126 3.65 0.59 -3.16
CA ARG A 126 2.36 0.19 -3.68
C ARG A 126 2.51 -0.92 -4.70
N PHE A 127 1.75 -1.99 -4.50
CA PHE A 127 1.70 -3.13 -5.42
C PHE A 127 0.34 -3.19 -6.08
N VAL A 128 0.33 -3.57 -7.35
CA VAL A 128 -0.89 -3.72 -8.11
C VAL A 128 -0.79 -5.00 -8.92
N TYR A 129 -1.94 -5.47 -9.40
CA TYR A 129 -1.94 -6.60 -10.31
C TYR A 129 -1.35 -6.18 -11.64
N ARG A 130 -0.56 -7.07 -12.22
CA ARG A 130 0.03 -6.82 -13.52
C ARG A 130 -1.10 -6.78 -14.57
N LYS A 131 -1.03 -5.79 -15.44
CA LYS A 131 -2.02 -5.69 -16.49
C LYS A 131 -1.75 -6.73 -17.56
N GLU A 132 -2.79 -7.42 -17.95
CA GLU A 132 -2.65 -8.46 -18.94
C GLU A 132 -2.11 -7.96 -20.26
N GLY A 133 -2.64 -6.85 -20.71
CA GLY A 133 -2.19 -6.32 -21.98
C GLY A 133 -0.72 -5.97 -21.98
N ALA A 134 -0.26 -5.39 -20.90
CA ALA A 134 1.15 -5.04 -20.80
C ALA A 134 2.02 -6.28 -20.81
N THR A 135 1.55 -7.33 -20.18
CA THR A 135 2.32 -8.57 -20.16
C THR A 135 2.49 -9.15 -21.55
N LYS A 136 1.43 -9.13 -22.31
CA LYS A 136 1.48 -9.71 -23.65
C LYS A 136 2.36 -8.94 -24.58
N HIS A 137 2.37 -7.66 -24.46
CA HIS A 137 3.15 -6.86 -25.34
C HIS A 137 4.60 -7.10 -25.21
N THR A 138 4.92 -7.43 -24.09
CA THR A 138 6.30 -7.59 -23.90
C THR A 138 6.75 -8.89 -24.40
N LYS A 139 6.09 -9.31 -24.92
CA LYS A 139 6.41 -10.27 -25.27
C LYS A 139 6.62 -10.50 -26.28
N ASP A 140 5.86 -9.66 -26.05
CA ASP A 140 5.98 -9.72 -26.77
C ASP A 140 6.49 -9.85 -27.22
N THR A 141 6.30 -9.76 -26.86
CA THR A 141 6.71 -9.74 -27.21
C THR A 141 7.20 -10.04 -27.54
N LYS A 142 7.21 -10.39 -27.51
CA LYS A 142 7.49 -10.53 -27.61
C LYS A 142 8.06 -10.54 -27.79
#